data_0ba150770c74f8ccde315d9790c7b8e9
#
_entry.id   0ba150770c74f8ccde315d9790c7b8e9
#
_cell.length_a   1.000
_cell.length_b   1.000
_cell.length_c   1.000
_cell.angle_alpha   90.00
_cell.angle_beta   90.00
_cell.angle_gamma   90.00
#
_symmetry.space_group_name_H-M   'P 1'
#
loop_
_entity.id
_entity.type
_entity.pdbx_description
1 polymer ?
#
loop_
_entity_poly.entity_id
_entity_poly.type
_entity_poly.pdbx_seq_one_letter_code
_entity_poly.pdbx_strand_id
1 'polypeptide(L)'
;FIAPTDFGVGLTSISLGLVRTLERAGLKVGFFKPIAQPHPGDTGPERSTELVARTHGIKPPVPLSLAHVERMLGDGQLDELLEEIIRLYQQACIGNDVVVVEGMVPTRHASYAARVNLHLAKSLDAEVILVSAPENEVLSELSGRVELQAQLFGGPRDPKVLGVILNKVRTEESMA
;
A
#
# COMPACT_ATOMS: atom_id res chain seq x y z
N PHE A 1 0.67 -0.49 7.35
CA PHE A 1 0.99 -0.79 5.96
C PHE A 1 -0.25 -1.30 5.24
N ILE A 2 -0.59 -0.71 4.10
CA ILE A 2 -1.75 -1.11 3.30
C ILE A 2 -1.25 -1.91 2.10
N ALA A 3 -1.58 -3.19 2.04
CA ALA A 3 -1.15 -4.12 0.99
C ALA A 3 -2.32 -4.54 0.10
N PRO A 4 -2.22 -4.38 -1.22
CA PRO A 4 -3.23 -4.86 -2.14
C PRO A 4 -3.13 -6.37 -2.34
N THR A 5 -4.27 -7.05 -2.48
CA THR A 5 -4.29 -8.47 -2.84
C THR A 5 -4.15 -8.69 -4.35
N ASP A 6 -4.49 -7.66 -5.15
CA ASP A 6 -4.43 -7.71 -6.61
C ASP A 6 -4.35 -6.30 -7.22
N PHE A 7 -4.24 -6.27 -8.56
CA PHE A 7 -4.37 -5.03 -9.35
C PHE A 7 -5.81 -4.48 -9.24
N GLY A 8 -5.92 -3.15 -9.29
CA GLY A 8 -7.23 -2.52 -9.42
C GLY A 8 -8.12 -2.54 -8.17
N VAL A 9 -7.66 -3.03 -7.02
CA VAL A 9 -8.45 -3.08 -5.78
C VAL A 9 -8.84 -1.71 -5.21
N GLY A 10 -8.34 -0.61 -5.78
CA GLY A 10 -8.63 0.76 -5.32
C GLY A 10 -7.80 1.19 -4.12
N LEU A 11 -6.55 0.72 -4.06
CA LEU A 11 -5.62 0.94 -2.95
C LEU A 11 -5.53 2.40 -2.53
N THR A 12 -5.28 3.32 -3.47
CA THR A 12 -5.16 4.76 -3.19
C THR A 12 -6.43 5.34 -2.55
N SER A 13 -7.62 4.93 -3.01
CA SER A 13 -8.88 5.41 -2.42
C SER A 13 -9.04 4.96 -0.97
N ILE A 14 -8.65 3.72 -0.67
CA ILE A 14 -8.66 3.18 0.69
C ILE A 14 -7.62 3.89 1.55
N SER A 15 -6.41 4.13 1.03
CA SER A 15 -5.36 4.87 1.72
C SER A 15 -5.81 6.28 2.12
N LEU A 16 -6.42 7.03 1.20
CA LEU A 16 -7.00 8.34 1.45
C LEU A 16 -8.12 8.30 2.50
N GLY A 17 -9.03 7.31 2.37
CA GLY A 17 -10.11 7.10 3.33
C GLY A 17 -9.60 6.81 4.75
N LEU A 18 -8.53 6.03 4.87
CA LEU A 18 -7.91 5.70 6.14
C LEU A 18 -7.22 6.93 6.75
N VAL A 19 -6.44 7.68 5.97
CA VAL A 19 -5.85 8.97 6.42
C VAL A 19 -6.95 9.86 6.99
N ARG A 20 -8.03 10.08 6.24
CA ARG A 20 -9.14 10.91 6.70
C ARG A 20 -9.81 10.40 7.97
N THR A 21 -9.96 9.09 8.11
CA THR A 21 -10.59 8.49 9.29
C THR A 21 -9.73 8.68 10.53
N LEU A 22 -8.42 8.48 10.41
CA LEU A 22 -7.47 8.67 11.49
C LEU A 22 -7.37 10.16 11.92
N GLU A 23 -7.35 11.10 10.95
CA GLU A 23 -7.41 12.53 11.23
C GLU A 23 -8.69 12.91 11.99
N ARG A 24 -9.85 12.35 11.60
CA ARG A 24 -11.11 12.56 12.31
C ARG A 24 -11.12 11.98 13.72
N ALA A 25 -10.32 10.97 13.97
CA ALA A 25 -10.09 10.42 15.32
C ALA A 25 -9.13 11.29 16.15
N GLY A 26 -8.63 12.39 15.61
CA GLY A 26 -7.75 13.34 16.30
C GLY A 26 -6.27 13.03 16.22
N LEU A 27 -5.86 12.07 15.38
CA LEU A 27 -4.46 11.71 15.20
C LEU A 27 -3.78 12.62 14.16
N LYS A 28 -2.51 12.90 14.38
CA LYS A 28 -1.62 13.48 13.37
C LYS A 28 -1.15 12.36 12.45
N VAL A 29 -1.52 12.45 11.19
CA VAL A 29 -1.30 11.37 10.22
C VAL A 29 -0.22 11.76 9.22
N GLY A 30 0.81 10.93 9.11
CA GLY A 30 1.74 10.95 7.99
C GLY A 30 1.27 10.00 6.87
N PHE A 31 1.72 10.28 5.67
CA PHE A 31 1.52 9.37 4.54
C PHE A 31 2.84 9.06 3.87
N PHE A 32 3.03 7.80 3.49
CA PHE A 32 4.23 7.36 2.82
C PHE A 32 3.92 6.38 1.69
N LYS A 33 4.34 6.73 0.48
CA LYS A 33 4.38 5.85 -0.69
C LYS A 33 5.85 5.55 -0.98
N PRO A 34 6.37 4.34 -0.62
CA PRO A 34 7.79 4.04 -0.78
C PRO A 34 8.29 4.11 -2.22
N ILE A 35 7.48 3.60 -3.15
CA ILE A 35 7.88 3.36 -4.54
C ILE A 35 6.80 3.92 -5.46
N ALA A 36 7.20 4.79 -6.37
CA ALA A 36 6.32 5.35 -7.39
C ALA A 36 5.92 4.28 -8.41
N GLN A 37 4.64 4.22 -8.72
CA GLN A 37 4.10 3.35 -9.76
C GLN A 37 3.31 4.21 -10.77
N PRO A 38 3.99 4.81 -11.77
CA PRO A 38 3.35 5.68 -12.73
C PRO A 38 2.36 4.89 -13.60
N HIS A 39 1.21 5.50 -13.89
CA HIS A 39 0.29 4.99 -14.89
C HIS A 39 0.74 5.42 -16.29
N PRO A 40 0.38 4.68 -17.34
CA PRO A 40 0.65 5.10 -18.72
C PRO A 40 0.08 6.49 -18.96
N GLY A 41 0.96 7.42 -19.38
CA GLY A 41 0.62 8.82 -19.65
C GLY A 41 0.78 9.78 -18.47
N ASP A 42 1.13 9.32 -17.28
CA ASP A 42 1.45 10.21 -16.16
C ASP A 42 2.78 10.96 -16.44
N THR A 43 2.74 12.29 -16.37
CA THR A 43 3.91 13.16 -16.56
C THR A 43 4.24 14.00 -15.31
N GLY A 44 3.48 13.81 -14.23
CA GLY A 44 3.55 14.57 -12.99
C GLY A 44 4.15 13.81 -11.81
N PRO A 45 4.01 14.36 -10.59
CA PRO A 45 4.34 13.68 -9.34
C PRO A 45 3.56 12.36 -9.20
N GLU A 46 4.03 11.50 -8.30
CA GLU A 46 3.33 10.26 -8.02
C GLU A 46 1.90 10.55 -7.52
N ARG A 47 0.94 9.85 -8.11
CA ARG A 47 -0.49 10.19 -8.00
C ARG A 47 -1.04 10.12 -6.57
N SER A 48 -0.66 9.10 -5.81
CA SER A 48 -1.16 8.94 -4.43
C SER A 48 -0.62 10.03 -3.51
N THR A 49 0.67 10.36 -3.65
CA THR A 49 1.31 11.43 -2.88
C THR A 49 0.72 12.80 -3.21
N GLU A 50 0.47 13.07 -4.49
CA GLU A 50 -0.15 14.31 -4.92
C GLU A 50 -1.58 14.46 -4.41
N LEU A 51 -2.39 13.39 -4.47
CA LEU A 51 -3.75 13.39 -3.96
C LEU A 51 -3.79 13.65 -2.45
N VAL A 52 -2.94 12.97 -1.67
CA VAL A 52 -2.83 13.20 -0.23
C VAL A 52 -2.42 14.64 0.07
N ALA A 53 -1.41 15.16 -0.63
CA ALA A 53 -0.95 16.53 -0.44
C ALA A 53 -2.07 17.56 -0.69
N ARG A 54 -2.86 17.36 -1.74
CA ARG A 54 -3.96 18.27 -2.09
C ARG A 54 -5.18 18.17 -1.18
N THR A 55 -5.51 16.96 -0.71
CA THR A 55 -6.76 16.72 0.02
C THR A 55 -6.61 16.82 1.53
N HIS A 56 -5.42 16.55 2.07
CA HIS A 56 -5.13 16.50 3.50
C HIS A 56 -4.07 17.51 3.96
N GLY A 57 -3.41 18.21 3.01
CA GLY A 57 -2.33 19.15 3.35
C GLY A 57 -1.05 18.48 3.88
N ILE A 58 -0.98 17.16 3.85
CA ILE A 58 0.19 16.37 4.22
C ILE A 58 1.27 16.57 3.15
N LYS A 59 2.54 16.60 3.57
CA LYS A 59 3.69 16.66 2.64
C LYS A 59 4.45 15.33 2.68
N PRO A 60 4.04 14.32 1.90
CA PRO A 60 4.72 13.04 1.89
C PRO A 60 6.15 13.18 1.35
N PRO A 61 7.10 12.35 1.79
CA PRO A 61 8.39 12.19 1.12
C PRO A 61 8.20 11.79 -0.34
N VAL A 62 9.12 12.21 -1.18
CA VAL A 62 9.10 11.82 -2.61
C VAL A 62 9.43 10.33 -2.72
N PRO A 63 8.57 9.51 -3.35
CA PRO A 63 8.82 8.08 -3.50
C PRO A 63 10.00 7.79 -4.42
N LEU A 64 10.64 6.64 -4.22
CA LEU A 64 11.68 6.16 -5.13
C LEU A 64 11.09 5.84 -6.50
N SER A 65 11.82 6.15 -7.57
CA SER A 65 11.36 5.81 -8.92
C SER A 65 11.38 4.30 -9.14
N LEU A 66 10.41 3.79 -9.89
CA LEU A 66 10.32 2.36 -10.20
C LEU A 66 11.60 1.83 -10.87
N ALA A 67 12.16 2.59 -11.81
CA ALA A 67 13.38 2.21 -12.51
C ALA A 67 14.61 2.10 -11.57
N HIS A 68 14.71 2.97 -10.55
CA HIS A 68 15.75 2.86 -9.54
C HIS A 68 15.60 1.57 -8.72
N VAL A 69 14.38 1.29 -8.27
CA VAL A 69 14.07 0.09 -7.49
C VAL A 69 14.33 -1.18 -8.29
N GLU A 70 13.89 -1.24 -9.55
CA GLU A 70 14.11 -2.39 -10.43
C GLU A 70 15.59 -2.66 -10.66
N ARG A 71 16.39 -1.61 -10.84
CA ARG A 71 17.85 -1.74 -10.97
C ARG A 71 18.46 -2.32 -9.69
N MET A 72 18.15 -1.76 -8.52
CA MET A 72 18.69 -2.25 -7.25
C MET A 72 18.30 -3.71 -6.97
N LEU A 73 17.05 -4.08 -7.26
CA LEU A 73 16.59 -5.47 -7.12
C LEU A 73 17.31 -6.40 -8.11
N GLY A 74 17.55 -5.95 -9.34
CA GLY A 74 18.30 -6.70 -10.35
C GLY A 74 19.76 -6.92 -9.96
N ASP A 75 20.37 -5.96 -9.30
CA ASP A 75 21.74 -5.99 -8.79
C ASP A 75 21.87 -6.74 -7.44
N GLY A 76 20.75 -7.26 -6.89
CA GLY A 76 20.74 -7.96 -5.60
C GLY A 76 20.89 -7.06 -4.37
N GLN A 77 20.69 -5.75 -4.51
CA GLN A 77 20.87 -4.73 -3.47
C GLN A 77 19.59 -4.47 -2.68
N LEU A 78 18.94 -5.54 -2.21
CA LEU A 78 17.69 -5.40 -1.48
C LEU A 78 17.87 -4.69 -0.14
N ASP A 79 18.94 -4.99 0.59
CA ASP A 79 19.17 -4.43 1.93
C ASP A 79 19.44 -2.92 1.85
N GLU A 80 20.24 -2.48 0.88
CA GLU A 80 20.50 -1.06 0.62
C GLU A 80 19.23 -0.32 0.19
N LEU A 81 18.39 -0.95 -0.62
CA LEU A 81 17.09 -0.41 -1.00
C LEU A 81 16.18 -0.22 0.22
N LEU A 82 16.13 -1.20 1.12
CA LEU A 82 15.34 -1.11 2.34
C LEU A 82 15.87 -0.01 3.27
N GLU A 83 17.17 0.15 3.40
CA GLU A 83 17.76 1.26 4.16
C GLU A 83 17.38 2.63 3.59
N GLU A 84 17.39 2.78 2.26
CA GLU A 84 16.99 4.02 1.59
C GLU A 84 15.52 4.34 1.88
N ILE A 85 14.64 3.33 1.82
CA ILE A 85 13.22 3.46 2.12
C ILE A 85 12.99 3.80 3.60
N ILE A 86 13.71 3.17 4.52
CA ILE A 86 13.61 3.48 5.95
C ILE A 86 13.97 4.94 6.22
N ARG A 87 15.01 5.47 5.58
CA ARG A 87 15.39 6.90 5.72
C ARG A 87 14.27 7.84 5.25
N LEU A 88 13.58 7.50 4.15
CA LEU A 88 12.43 8.26 3.69
C LEU A 88 11.22 8.12 4.65
N TYR A 89 10.97 6.91 5.14
CA TYR A 89 9.90 6.66 6.11
C TYR A 89 10.09 7.48 7.39
N GLN A 90 11.32 7.59 7.90
CA GLN A 90 11.62 8.42 9.07
C GLN A 90 11.20 9.88 8.88
N GLN A 91 11.29 10.43 7.65
CA GLN A 91 10.81 11.77 7.36
C GLN A 91 9.28 11.87 7.49
N ALA A 92 8.55 10.81 7.07
CA ALA A 92 7.10 10.75 7.21
C ALA A 92 6.66 10.60 8.69
N CYS A 93 7.52 10.10 9.55
CA CYS A 93 7.23 9.95 10.99
C CYS A 93 7.32 11.27 11.77
N ILE A 94 8.05 12.27 11.26
CA ILE A 94 8.31 13.51 12.00
C ILE A 94 7.01 14.24 12.32
N GLY A 95 6.70 14.34 13.62
CA GLY A 95 5.54 15.07 14.11
C GLY A 95 4.19 14.39 13.89
N ASN A 96 4.17 13.13 13.46
CA ASN A 96 2.98 12.33 13.25
C ASN A 96 2.84 11.23 14.32
N ASP A 97 1.60 10.94 14.71
CA ASP A 97 1.27 9.88 15.66
C ASP A 97 1.19 8.52 14.95
N VAL A 98 0.84 8.53 13.67
CA VAL A 98 0.70 7.35 12.82
C VAL A 98 1.08 7.67 11.38
N VAL A 99 1.67 6.71 10.68
CA VAL A 99 1.98 6.82 9.25
C VAL A 99 1.23 5.76 8.47
N VAL A 100 0.44 6.19 7.51
CA VAL A 100 -0.21 5.30 6.54
C VAL A 100 0.77 5.03 5.40
N VAL A 101 1.21 3.79 5.28
CA VAL A 101 2.15 3.37 4.22
C VAL A 101 1.38 2.65 3.11
N GLU A 102 1.41 3.18 1.90
CA GLU A 102 0.78 2.56 0.74
C GLU A 102 1.76 1.66 0.00
N GLY A 103 1.50 0.36 -0.02
CA GLY A 103 2.32 -0.64 -0.69
C GLY A 103 2.28 -0.55 -2.22
N MET A 104 3.09 -1.39 -2.86
CA MET A 104 3.09 -1.57 -4.31
C MET A 104 1.89 -2.40 -4.76
N VAL A 105 1.29 -2.00 -5.88
CA VAL A 105 0.26 -2.79 -6.56
C VAL A 105 0.94 -3.82 -7.47
N PRO A 106 0.58 -5.10 -7.40
CA PRO A 106 1.08 -6.10 -8.33
C PRO A 106 0.57 -5.78 -9.75
N THR A 107 1.47 -5.85 -10.70
CA THR A 107 1.17 -5.69 -12.13
C THR A 107 1.82 -6.81 -12.92
N ARG A 108 1.45 -6.99 -14.19
CA ARG A 108 2.08 -8.00 -15.06
C ARG A 108 3.60 -7.82 -15.17
N HIS A 109 4.09 -6.59 -15.03
CA HIS A 109 5.52 -6.25 -15.12
C HIS A 109 6.20 -6.18 -13.74
N ALA A 110 5.44 -6.12 -12.66
CA ALA A 110 5.93 -6.03 -11.29
C ALA A 110 5.43 -7.20 -10.42
N SER A 111 5.67 -8.44 -10.87
CA SER A 111 5.33 -9.66 -10.12
C SER A 111 6.07 -9.75 -8.77
N TYR A 112 7.18 -9.03 -8.63
CA TYR A 112 7.95 -8.92 -7.39
C TYR A 112 7.27 -8.04 -6.31
N ALA A 113 6.21 -7.29 -6.66
CA ALA A 113 5.57 -6.32 -5.75
C ALA A 113 5.13 -6.93 -4.41
N ALA A 114 4.54 -8.13 -4.42
CA ALA A 114 4.12 -8.81 -3.20
C ALA A 114 5.32 -9.12 -2.27
N ARG A 115 6.45 -9.55 -2.84
CA ARG A 115 7.68 -9.83 -2.07
C ARG A 115 8.29 -8.54 -1.52
N VAL A 116 8.31 -7.47 -2.32
CA VAL A 116 8.79 -6.16 -1.86
C VAL A 116 7.90 -5.63 -0.74
N ASN A 117 6.58 -5.71 -0.87
CA ASN A 117 5.63 -5.32 0.18
C ASN A 117 5.89 -6.08 1.50
N LEU A 118 6.17 -7.39 1.42
CA LEU A 118 6.53 -8.19 2.59
C LEU A 118 7.80 -7.65 3.28
N HIS A 119 8.86 -7.41 2.51
CA HIS A 119 10.11 -6.88 3.07
C HIS A 119 9.90 -5.49 3.68
N LEU A 120 9.15 -4.62 3.01
CA LEU A 120 8.81 -3.30 3.52
C LEU A 120 8.04 -3.36 4.83
N ALA A 121 6.96 -4.15 4.89
CA ALA A 121 6.16 -4.29 6.10
C ALA A 121 7.00 -4.79 7.29
N LYS A 122 7.89 -5.77 7.05
CA LYS A 122 8.81 -6.29 8.07
C LYS A 122 9.86 -5.26 8.52
N SER A 123 10.51 -4.57 7.57
CA SER A 123 11.56 -3.59 7.89
C SER A 123 11.03 -2.37 8.62
N LEU A 124 9.75 -2.03 8.40
CA LEU A 124 9.07 -0.94 9.08
C LEU A 124 8.37 -1.39 10.37
N ASP A 125 8.45 -2.66 10.73
CA ASP A 125 7.70 -3.30 11.83
C ASP A 125 6.20 -2.95 11.81
N ALA A 126 5.63 -2.88 10.60
CA ALA A 126 4.31 -2.33 10.37
C ALA A 126 3.19 -3.35 10.63
N GLU A 127 2.08 -2.88 11.17
CA GLU A 127 0.81 -3.58 11.11
C GLU A 127 0.25 -3.52 9.68
N VAL A 128 -0.39 -4.59 9.21
CA VAL A 128 -0.81 -4.76 7.83
C VAL A 128 -2.33 -4.81 7.71
N ILE A 129 -2.86 -4.00 6.82
CA ILE A 129 -4.25 -4.09 6.35
C ILE A 129 -4.21 -4.52 4.88
N LEU A 130 -4.88 -5.63 4.57
CA LEU A 130 -5.05 -6.07 3.20
C LEU A 130 -6.21 -5.33 2.55
N VAL A 131 -6.07 -4.98 1.27
CA VAL A 131 -7.17 -4.43 0.47
C VAL A 131 -7.47 -5.37 -0.67
N SER A 132 -8.71 -5.80 -0.76
CA SER A 132 -9.19 -6.70 -1.80
C SER A 132 -10.48 -6.15 -2.43
N ALA A 133 -10.75 -6.57 -3.65
CA ALA A 133 -12.01 -6.25 -4.33
C ALA A 133 -12.54 -7.53 -4.96
N PRO A 134 -13.80 -7.91 -4.67
CA PRO A 134 -14.45 -8.98 -5.41
C PRO A 134 -14.78 -8.45 -6.81
N GLU A 135 -14.13 -8.99 -7.85
CA GLU A 135 -14.47 -8.63 -9.22
C GLU A 135 -15.74 -9.40 -9.64
N ASN A 136 -15.57 -10.52 -10.34
CA ASN A 136 -16.66 -11.41 -10.70
C ASN A 136 -16.40 -12.83 -10.15
N GLU A 137 -15.58 -12.92 -9.12
CA GLU A 137 -15.20 -14.19 -8.48
C GLU A 137 -16.23 -14.61 -7.42
N VAL A 138 -16.29 -15.90 -7.16
CA VAL A 138 -17.09 -16.43 -6.06
C VAL A 138 -16.39 -16.20 -4.72
N LEU A 139 -17.18 -16.15 -3.64
CA LEU A 139 -16.69 -15.83 -2.30
C LEU A 139 -15.53 -16.76 -1.84
N SER A 140 -15.54 -18.02 -2.24
CA SER A 140 -14.47 -18.97 -1.92
C SER A 140 -13.14 -18.62 -2.58
N GLU A 141 -13.15 -18.12 -3.81
CA GLU A 141 -11.94 -17.68 -4.53
C GLU A 141 -11.37 -16.40 -3.89
N LEU A 142 -12.24 -15.43 -3.60
CA LEU A 142 -11.88 -14.21 -2.85
C LEU A 142 -11.25 -14.57 -1.51
N SER A 143 -11.87 -15.46 -0.73
CA SER A 143 -11.36 -15.92 0.56
C SER A 143 -9.98 -16.57 0.42
N GLY A 144 -9.82 -17.48 -0.52
CA GLY A 144 -8.54 -18.15 -0.79
C GLY A 144 -7.44 -17.17 -1.18
N ARG A 145 -7.75 -16.16 -2.01
CA ARG A 145 -6.80 -15.10 -2.40
C ARG A 145 -6.39 -14.24 -1.22
N VAL A 146 -7.35 -13.82 -0.40
CA VAL A 146 -7.07 -13.04 0.83
C VAL A 146 -6.21 -13.85 1.80
N GLU A 147 -6.54 -15.12 2.02
CA GLU A 147 -5.80 -16.01 2.91
C GLU A 147 -4.36 -16.21 2.41
N LEU A 148 -4.18 -16.45 1.12
CA LEU A 148 -2.85 -16.59 0.51
C LEU A 148 -2.01 -15.31 0.70
N GLN A 149 -2.59 -14.14 0.52
CA GLN A 149 -1.90 -12.88 0.76
C GLN A 149 -1.59 -12.67 2.25
N ALA A 150 -2.50 -13.02 3.16
CA ALA A 150 -2.24 -12.95 4.60
C ALA A 150 -1.08 -13.85 5.01
N GLN A 151 -0.92 -15.04 4.39
CA GLN A 151 0.21 -15.94 4.67
C GLN A 151 1.56 -15.30 4.40
N LEU A 152 1.68 -14.40 3.42
CA LEU A 152 2.93 -13.67 3.17
C LEU A 152 3.33 -12.81 4.37
N PHE A 153 2.38 -12.28 5.13
CA PHE A 153 2.61 -11.39 6.27
C PHE A 153 2.56 -12.11 7.64
N GLY A 154 2.66 -13.44 7.65
CA GLY A 154 2.64 -14.24 8.90
C GLY A 154 1.36 -15.04 9.10
N GLY A 155 0.37 -14.83 8.25
CA GLY A 155 -0.91 -15.54 8.26
C GLY A 155 -2.05 -14.75 8.90
N PRO A 156 -3.30 -15.21 8.72
CA PRO A 156 -4.50 -14.49 9.17
C PRO A 156 -4.65 -14.42 10.70
N ARG A 157 -3.80 -15.14 11.43
CA ARG A 157 -3.75 -15.11 12.92
C ARG A 157 -2.55 -14.34 13.45
N ASP A 158 -1.69 -13.84 12.61
CA ASP A 158 -0.57 -13.00 13.02
C ASP A 158 -1.11 -11.67 13.57
N PRO A 159 -0.70 -11.23 14.77
CA PRO A 159 -1.16 -9.97 15.36
C PRO A 159 -0.80 -8.74 14.52
N LYS A 160 0.17 -8.84 13.64
CA LYS A 160 0.51 -7.78 12.69
C LYS A 160 -0.47 -7.68 11.52
N VAL A 161 -1.26 -8.71 11.24
CA VAL A 161 -2.29 -8.68 10.18
C VAL A 161 -3.62 -8.25 10.81
N LEU A 162 -3.91 -6.94 10.76
CA LEU A 162 -5.10 -6.36 11.39
C LEU A 162 -6.41 -6.81 10.73
N GLY A 163 -6.38 -7.12 9.44
CA GLY A 163 -7.56 -7.58 8.71
C GLY A 163 -7.56 -7.23 7.23
N VAL A 164 -8.74 -7.32 6.62
CA VAL A 164 -8.96 -7.03 5.20
C VAL A 164 -10.08 -6.00 5.03
N ILE A 165 -9.86 -5.06 4.12
CA ILE A 165 -10.90 -4.15 3.64
C ILE A 165 -11.35 -4.66 2.27
N LEU A 166 -12.64 -5.02 2.17
CA LEU A 166 -13.25 -5.35 0.90
C LEU A 166 -13.79 -4.07 0.25
N ASN A 167 -13.19 -3.69 -0.86
CA ASN A 167 -13.59 -2.54 -1.66
C ASN A 167 -14.40 -2.98 -2.88
N LYS A 168 -15.14 -2.06 -3.51
CA LYS A 168 -15.93 -2.31 -4.72
C LYS A 168 -16.95 -3.46 -4.57
N VAL A 169 -17.43 -3.70 -3.36
CA VAL A 169 -18.49 -4.67 -3.12
C VAL A 169 -19.78 -4.15 -3.77
N ARG A 170 -20.34 -4.91 -4.69
CA ARG A 170 -21.64 -4.60 -5.29
C ARG A 170 -22.74 -5.14 -4.39
N THR A 171 -23.71 -4.31 -4.05
CA THR A 171 -24.96 -4.74 -3.43
C THR A 171 -25.99 -5.05 -4.52
N GLU A 172 -26.95 -5.90 -4.25
CA GLU A 172 -28.03 -6.23 -5.21
C GLU A 172 -28.78 -4.98 -5.69
N GLU A 173 -28.89 -3.96 -4.85
CA GLU A 173 -29.50 -2.65 -5.19
C GLU A 173 -28.70 -1.85 -6.22
N SER A 174 -27.42 -2.14 -6.42
CA SER A 174 -26.57 -1.44 -7.40
C SER A 174 -26.62 -2.09 -8.79
N MET A 175 -27.40 -3.16 -8.98
CA MET A 175 -27.58 -3.88 -10.24
C MET A 175 -28.97 -3.64 -10.89
N ALA A 176 -29.80 -2.82 -10.26
CA ALA A 176 -31.08 -2.33 -10.82
C ALA A 176 -30.88 -0.94 -11.43
#